data_2a26c9100d631cb49aac8ebc583a20fa
#
_entry.id   2a26c9100d631cb49aac8ebc583a20fa
#
_cell.length_a   1.000
_cell.length_b   1.000
_cell.length_c   1.000
_cell.angle_alpha   90.00
_cell.angle_beta   90.00
_cell.angle_gamma   90.00
#
_symmetry.space_group_name_H-M   'P 1'
#
loop_
_entity.id
_entity.type
_entity.pdbx_description
1 polymer ?
#
loop_
_entity_poly.entity_id
_entity_poly.type
_entity_poly.pdbx_seq_one_letter_code
_entity_poly.pdbx_strand_id
1 'polypeptide(L)'
;MSEQSNSGEGASRSRRNTSTSTFGASRREGHDASAFYARFRAPEISTDESLADPAAFNGIRNRIFVGDSRKMDEIPDNSVALVVTSPPYFAGKAYEEALGEGHIPADYVEYLEMLTAVLGECHRVLEPGGRMVVNVANLGRRPFRSLACDVTTILQDELGLLLRGEVVWLKQRGSSGSCAWGSFKSATNPVLRDTTERLIIASKGRFDRAVNPPKRVKRDLPSVSTMSSDEFMEATLDVWEIQPESATRVNHPAPFPVALAGRCIELYSFAGDLVLDPFMGSGTTGVAASQLGRSFVGFDTDEVYVARALERIADEGGEREQTDRRSIRDIVEELLTDAGFTKIDWNTRILTGFDATGRAWREDQSSIVFEIVGGLTSVRPGLSRGDMLWRAIGRAAVISQVCTDEKLILFTGGLPEKLSGGNALATVVGTGLAIAGIIDIADLATAPEALRHILNGSV
;
A
#
# COMPACT_ATOMS: atom_id res chain seq x y z
N MET A 1 -23.29 64.52 -20.35
CA MET A 1 -24.14 63.34 -20.02
C MET A 1 -23.20 62.19 -19.92
N SER A 2 -22.94 61.81 -18.71
CA SER A 2 -21.91 60.85 -18.26
C SER A 2 -22.54 59.49 -18.07
N GLU A 3 -22.03 58.46 -18.69
CA GLU A 3 -22.30 57.06 -18.32
C GLU A 3 -21.16 56.51 -17.50
N GLN A 4 -21.47 56.19 -16.25
CA GLN A 4 -20.56 55.49 -15.34
C GLN A 4 -20.66 54.01 -15.61
N SER A 5 -19.54 53.37 -16.00
CA SER A 5 -19.37 51.93 -16.01
C SER A 5 -18.86 51.49 -14.63
N ASN A 6 -19.65 50.64 -13.99
CA ASN A 6 -19.38 50.04 -12.70
C ASN A 6 -18.51 48.78 -12.90
N SER A 7 -17.22 48.87 -12.54
CA SER A 7 -16.29 47.75 -12.52
C SER A 7 -16.36 47.06 -11.17
N GLY A 8 -17.01 45.88 -11.14
CA GLY A 8 -17.00 44.99 -9.98
C GLY A 8 -15.63 44.35 -9.77
N GLU A 9 -14.93 44.75 -8.75
CA GLU A 9 -13.72 44.10 -8.24
C GLU A 9 -14.06 42.71 -7.67
N GLY A 10 -13.67 41.67 -8.40
CA GLY A 10 -13.67 40.32 -7.90
C GLY A 10 -12.57 40.14 -6.86
N ALA A 11 -12.95 40.03 -5.59
CA ALA A 11 -12.04 39.76 -4.50
C ALA A 11 -11.32 38.43 -4.72
N SER A 12 -10.03 38.49 -5.04
CA SER A 12 -9.11 37.37 -5.06
C SER A 12 -9.05 36.74 -3.66
N ARG A 13 -9.67 35.55 -3.49
CA ARG A 13 -9.49 34.75 -2.29
C ARG A 13 -8.02 34.29 -2.21
N SER A 14 -7.28 34.90 -1.29
CA SER A 14 -5.93 34.45 -0.95
C SER A 14 -5.98 32.98 -0.51
N ARG A 15 -5.31 32.11 -1.27
CA ARG A 15 -5.11 30.71 -0.88
C ARG A 15 -4.28 30.71 0.41
N ARG A 16 -4.86 30.19 1.50
CA ARG A 16 -4.14 29.94 2.75
C ARG A 16 -3.01 28.96 2.44
N ASN A 17 -1.76 29.40 2.69
CA ASN A 17 -0.60 28.53 2.63
C ASN A 17 -0.77 27.41 3.68
N THR A 18 -0.76 26.16 3.24
CA THR A 18 -0.74 24.99 4.12
C THR A 18 0.68 24.81 4.67
N SER A 19 0.81 24.15 5.84
CA SER A 19 2.12 23.88 6.48
C SER A 19 3.08 23.05 5.62
N THR A 20 2.58 22.41 4.57
CA THR A 20 3.35 21.63 3.60
C THR A 20 3.81 22.41 2.37
N SER A 21 3.43 23.69 2.24
CA SER A 21 3.77 24.52 1.07
C SER A 21 5.29 24.77 0.89
N THR A 22 6.08 24.56 1.94
CA THR A 22 7.55 24.68 1.92
C THR A 22 8.26 23.46 1.31
N PHE A 23 7.57 22.33 1.17
CA PHE A 23 8.16 21.09 0.62
C PHE A 23 8.16 21.00 -0.91
N GLY A 24 7.80 22.03 -1.63
CA GLY A 24 7.97 22.11 -3.10
C GLY A 24 7.18 21.11 -3.94
N ALA A 25 6.42 20.19 -3.32
CA ALA A 25 5.67 19.13 -4.01
C ALA A 25 4.51 19.66 -4.85
N SER A 26 3.93 20.81 -4.49
CA SER A 26 2.80 21.42 -5.19
C SER A 26 3.11 21.96 -6.59
N ARG A 27 4.39 22.02 -6.97
CA ARG A 27 4.83 22.51 -8.31
C ARG A 27 5.24 21.39 -9.27
N ARG A 28 5.38 20.15 -8.83
CA ARG A 28 5.78 19.05 -9.72
C ARG A 28 4.75 18.77 -10.83
N GLU A 29 3.46 18.83 -10.49
CA GLU A 29 2.38 18.66 -11.48
C GLU A 29 2.01 19.96 -12.21
N GLY A 30 2.48 21.11 -11.72
CA GLY A 30 2.30 22.41 -12.34
C GLY A 30 3.44 22.85 -13.28
N HIS A 31 4.48 22.02 -13.44
CA HIS A 31 5.56 22.31 -14.36
C HIS A 31 5.13 22.00 -15.80
N ASP A 32 5.06 23.02 -16.64
CA ASP A 32 4.77 22.83 -18.05
C ASP A 32 5.99 22.23 -18.76
N ALA A 33 5.89 20.94 -19.05
CA ALA A 33 6.91 20.19 -19.80
C ALA A 33 6.60 20.09 -21.31
N SER A 34 5.61 20.83 -21.82
CA SER A 34 5.13 20.75 -23.22
C SER A 34 6.26 20.95 -24.22
N ALA A 35 7.18 21.91 -23.97
CA ALA A 35 8.34 22.15 -24.85
C ALA A 35 9.32 20.97 -24.89
N PHE A 36 9.43 20.20 -23.81
CA PHE A 36 10.22 18.97 -23.78
C PHE A 36 9.51 17.86 -24.55
N TYR A 37 8.22 17.67 -24.31
CA TYR A 37 7.41 16.64 -24.96
C TYR A 37 7.15 16.92 -26.46
N ALA A 38 7.32 18.15 -26.93
CA ALA A 38 7.30 18.46 -28.37
C ALA A 38 8.38 17.71 -29.18
N ARG A 39 9.36 17.12 -28.50
CA ARG A 39 10.41 16.26 -29.11
C ARG A 39 9.97 14.79 -29.19
N PHE A 40 8.96 14.41 -28.45
CA PHE A 40 8.44 13.07 -28.34
C PHE A 40 6.95 13.08 -28.66
N ARG A 41 6.35 11.92 -28.81
CA ARG A 41 4.88 11.82 -28.85
C ARG A 41 4.34 12.26 -27.49
N ALA A 42 3.68 13.41 -27.45
CA ALA A 42 3.07 13.90 -26.22
C ALA A 42 1.99 12.92 -25.74
N PRO A 43 1.92 12.61 -24.43
CA PRO A 43 0.84 11.80 -23.91
C PRO A 43 -0.50 12.53 -24.06
N GLU A 44 -1.52 11.81 -24.51
CA GLU A 44 -2.86 12.37 -24.68
C GLU A 44 -3.62 12.35 -23.37
N ILE A 45 -4.07 13.54 -22.92
CA ILE A 45 -4.93 13.68 -21.74
C ILE A 45 -6.38 13.50 -22.17
N SER A 46 -6.98 12.41 -21.73
CA SER A 46 -8.38 12.07 -22.05
C SER A 46 -9.38 12.82 -21.14
N THR A 47 -10.54 13.11 -21.67
CA THR A 47 -11.72 13.59 -20.93
C THR A 47 -12.78 12.50 -20.74
N ASP A 48 -12.47 11.25 -21.12
CA ASP A 48 -13.38 10.11 -20.99
C ASP A 48 -13.81 9.90 -19.52
N GLU A 49 -15.11 9.76 -19.29
CA GLU A 49 -15.74 9.46 -18.00
C GLU A 49 -16.56 8.14 -18.06
N SER A 50 -16.35 7.32 -19.10
CA SER A 50 -17.07 6.06 -19.26
C SER A 50 -16.62 5.05 -18.19
N LEU A 51 -17.59 4.42 -17.54
CA LEU A 51 -17.40 3.32 -16.61
C LEU A 51 -18.30 2.16 -17.04
N ALA A 52 -17.84 0.93 -16.82
CA ALA A 52 -18.71 -0.24 -16.94
C ALA A 52 -19.88 -0.16 -15.95
N ASP A 53 -21.00 -0.71 -16.33
CA ASP A 53 -22.10 -0.93 -15.39
C ASP A 53 -21.65 -1.91 -14.31
N PRO A 54 -21.74 -1.58 -13.00
CA PRO A 54 -21.39 -2.49 -11.91
C PRO A 54 -22.06 -3.88 -12.03
N ALA A 55 -23.26 -3.95 -12.58
CA ALA A 55 -23.97 -5.21 -12.81
C ALA A 55 -23.23 -6.13 -13.80
N ALA A 56 -22.52 -5.56 -14.78
CA ALA A 56 -21.81 -6.33 -15.81
C ALA A 56 -20.64 -7.15 -15.27
N PHE A 57 -20.07 -6.77 -14.12
CA PHE A 57 -18.93 -7.48 -13.54
C PHE A 57 -19.18 -8.07 -12.13
N ASN A 58 -20.42 -8.12 -11.68
CA ASN A 58 -20.75 -8.80 -10.41
C ASN A 58 -20.37 -10.29 -10.42
N GLY A 59 -20.50 -10.95 -11.55
CA GLY A 59 -20.16 -12.38 -11.71
C GLY A 59 -18.68 -12.72 -11.72
N ILE A 60 -17.78 -11.71 -11.83
CA ILE A 60 -16.32 -11.91 -11.87
C ILE A 60 -15.62 -11.45 -10.58
N ARG A 61 -16.35 -10.81 -9.66
CA ARG A 61 -15.80 -10.38 -8.37
C ARG A 61 -15.32 -11.57 -7.56
N ASN A 62 -14.14 -11.42 -6.96
CA ASN A 62 -13.50 -12.43 -6.11
C ASN A 62 -13.26 -13.78 -6.82
N ARG A 63 -12.88 -13.71 -8.09
CA ARG A 63 -12.57 -14.88 -8.93
C ARG A 63 -11.16 -14.83 -9.48
N ILE A 64 -10.57 -16.00 -9.65
CA ILE A 64 -9.34 -16.23 -10.40
C ILE A 64 -9.68 -17.17 -11.56
N PHE A 65 -9.33 -16.76 -12.75
CA PHE A 65 -9.54 -17.54 -13.98
C PHE A 65 -8.26 -18.33 -14.29
N VAL A 66 -8.41 -19.60 -14.62
CA VAL A 66 -7.33 -20.39 -15.24
C VAL A 66 -7.30 -19.98 -16.72
N GLY A 67 -6.27 -19.26 -17.15
CA GLY A 67 -6.22 -18.77 -18.52
C GLY A 67 -5.07 -17.82 -18.78
N ASP A 68 -4.95 -17.47 -20.06
CA ASP A 68 -3.93 -16.54 -20.55
C ASP A 68 -4.43 -15.10 -20.50
N SER A 69 -3.83 -14.29 -19.67
CA SER A 69 -4.18 -12.88 -19.47
C SER A 69 -3.87 -11.96 -20.66
N ARG A 70 -3.24 -12.47 -21.72
CA ARG A 70 -3.18 -11.77 -23.02
C ARG A 70 -4.57 -11.56 -23.64
N LYS A 71 -5.59 -12.25 -23.11
CA LYS A 71 -6.98 -12.14 -23.53
C LYS A 71 -7.89 -12.31 -22.33
N MET A 72 -8.47 -11.21 -21.82
CA MET A 72 -9.34 -11.20 -20.64
C MET A 72 -10.79 -10.86 -21.03
N ASP A 73 -11.38 -11.66 -21.93
CA ASP A 73 -12.73 -11.45 -22.48
C ASP A 73 -13.82 -11.42 -21.38
N GLU A 74 -13.57 -12.05 -20.24
CA GLU A 74 -14.48 -12.09 -19.10
C GLU A 74 -14.60 -10.73 -18.39
N ILE A 75 -13.60 -9.84 -18.56
CA ILE A 75 -13.56 -8.55 -17.87
C ILE A 75 -14.02 -7.44 -18.84
N PRO A 76 -15.11 -6.73 -18.51
CA PRO A 76 -15.58 -5.61 -19.33
C PRO A 76 -14.57 -4.45 -19.37
N ASP A 77 -14.60 -3.68 -20.47
CA ASP A 77 -13.85 -2.43 -20.59
C ASP A 77 -14.21 -1.46 -19.45
N ASN A 78 -13.25 -0.70 -18.96
CA ASN A 78 -13.47 0.36 -17.96
C ASN A 78 -14.15 -0.11 -16.66
N SER A 79 -13.87 -1.34 -16.20
CA SER A 79 -14.48 -1.96 -15.02
C SER A 79 -13.53 -2.05 -13.83
N VAL A 80 -12.22 -2.00 -14.05
CA VAL A 80 -11.17 -2.19 -13.04
C VAL A 80 -10.65 -0.84 -12.57
N ALA A 81 -10.61 -0.65 -11.26
CA ALA A 81 -10.10 0.58 -10.65
C ALA A 81 -8.57 0.63 -10.58
N LEU A 82 -7.97 -0.53 -10.33
CA LEU A 82 -6.54 -0.66 -10.07
C LEU A 82 -6.03 -2.01 -10.56
N VAL A 83 -4.89 -2.00 -11.25
CA VAL A 83 -4.08 -3.18 -11.51
C VAL A 83 -2.87 -3.15 -10.58
N VAL A 84 -2.63 -4.24 -9.83
CA VAL A 84 -1.42 -4.45 -9.03
C VAL A 84 -0.86 -5.80 -9.39
N THR A 85 0.35 -5.82 -9.94
CA THR A 85 0.91 -7.06 -10.48
C THR A 85 2.43 -7.10 -10.40
N SER A 86 2.97 -8.32 -10.38
CA SER A 86 4.39 -8.61 -10.53
C SER A 86 4.54 -9.71 -11.58
N PRO A 87 4.84 -9.37 -12.83
CA PRO A 87 4.98 -10.35 -13.90
C PRO A 87 6.15 -11.30 -13.64
N PRO A 88 6.21 -12.47 -14.27
CA PRO A 88 7.40 -13.34 -14.25
C PRO A 88 8.60 -12.57 -14.81
N TYR A 89 9.78 -12.66 -14.16
CA TYR A 89 10.92 -11.75 -14.47
C TYR A 89 11.82 -12.24 -15.61
N PHE A 90 11.51 -13.34 -16.23
CA PHE A 90 12.33 -13.97 -17.27
C PHE A 90 13.82 -14.11 -16.84
N ALA A 91 13.99 -14.72 -15.67
CA ALA A 91 15.30 -14.83 -15.01
C ALA A 91 16.08 -16.09 -15.39
N GLY A 92 15.56 -16.95 -16.25
CA GLY A 92 16.13 -18.25 -16.58
C GLY A 92 16.18 -19.20 -15.39
N LYS A 93 15.24 -19.08 -14.47
CA LYS A 93 15.10 -19.99 -13.34
C LYS A 93 14.34 -21.25 -13.74
N ALA A 94 14.68 -22.37 -13.11
CA ALA A 94 14.03 -23.66 -13.35
C ALA A 94 12.48 -23.63 -13.18
N TYR A 95 11.95 -22.66 -12.42
CA TYR A 95 10.49 -22.50 -12.29
C TYR A 95 9.86 -21.87 -13.53
N GLU A 96 10.60 -21.03 -14.28
CA GLU A 96 10.13 -20.50 -15.57
C GLU A 96 10.10 -21.62 -16.61
N GLU A 97 11.02 -22.58 -16.50
CA GLU A 97 11.01 -23.82 -17.29
C GLU A 97 9.88 -24.78 -16.86
N ALA A 98 9.53 -24.75 -15.54
CA ALA A 98 8.46 -25.57 -14.97
C ALA A 98 7.05 -24.97 -15.15
N LEU A 99 6.91 -23.70 -15.52
CA LEU A 99 5.61 -23.03 -15.78
C LEU A 99 4.91 -23.53 -17.06
N GLY A 100 5.50 -24.49 -17.71
CA GLY A 100 4.76 -25.33 -18.59
C GLY A 100 5.03 -25.22 -20.08
N GLU A 101 4.84 -26.33 -20.68
CA GLU A 101 4.85 -26.56 -22.11
C GLU A 101 3.88 -25.59 -22.79
N GLY A 102 4.42 -24.63 -23.56
CA GLY A 102 3.69 -23.89 -24.56
C GLY A 102 3.43 -22.39 -24.30
N HIS A 103 3.81 -21.84 -23.15
CA HIS A 103 3.53 -20.43 -22.83
C HIS A 103 4.77 -19.63 -22.34
N ILE A 104 5.95 -20.26 -22.27
CA ILE A 104 7.18 -19.57 -21.91
C ILE A 104 7.76 -18.89 -23.14
N PRO A 105 8.00 -17.58 -23.12
CA PRO A 105 8.69 -16.89 -24.21
C PRO A 105 10.06 -17.53 -24.49
N ALA A 106 10.33 -17.83 -25.75
CA ALA A 106 11.58 -18.47 -26.16
C ALA A 106 12.79 -17.52 -26.00
N ASP A 107 12.54 -16.22 -26.10
CA ASP A 107 13.56 -15.19 -25.92
C ASP A 107 13.02 -13.96 -25.19
N TYR A 108 13.90 -13.00 -24.93
CA TYR A 108 13.54 -11.78 -24.20
C TYR A 108 12.63 -10.83 -25.01
N VAL A 109 12.69 -10.86 -26.33
CA VAL A 109 11.82 -10.04 -27.18
C VAL A 109 10.40 -10.57 -27.12
N GLU A 110 10.23 -11.87 -27.28
CA GLU A 110 8.93 -12.55 -27.14
C GLU A 110 8.33 -12.35 -25.74
N TYR A 111 9.18 -12.33 -24.69
CA TYR A 111 8.76 -11.98 -23.34
C TYR A 111 8.21 -10.56 -23.25
N LEU A 112 8.86 -9.57 -23.88
CA LEU A 112 8.36 -8.18 -23.88
C LEU A 112 7.06 -8.07 -24.71
N GLU A 113 6.92 -8.80 -25.82
CA GLU A 113 5.68 -8.88 -26.61
C GLU A 113 4.53 -9.46 -25.77
N MET A 114 4.79 -10.51 -25.00
CA MET A 114 3.82 -11.09 -24.06
C MET A 114 3.41 -10.06 -23.01
N LEU A 115 4.37 -9.34 -22.39
CA LEU A 115 4.06 -8.29 -21.44
C LEU A 115 3.24 -7.17 -22.05
N THR A 116 3.58 -6.72 -23.27
CA THR A 116 2.83 -5.68 -23.99
C THR A 116 1.38 -6.12 -24.21
N ALA A 117 1.15 -7.36 -24.61
CA ALA A 117 -0.20 -7.89 -24.81
C ALA A 117 -1.01 -7.94 -23.50
N VAL A 118 -0.42 -8.46 -22.40
CA VAL A 118 -1.10 -8.52 -21.09
C VAL A 118 -1.38 -7.13 -20.53
N LEU A 119 -0.40 -6.23 -20.56
CA LEU A 119 -0.57 -4.85 -20.07
C LEU A 119 -1.52 -4.05 -20.97
N GLY A 120 -1.63 -4.38 -22.24
CA GLY A 120 -2.63 -3.87 -23.19
C GLY A 120 -4.06 -4.24 -22.79
N GLU A 121 -4.29 -5.50 -22.40
CA GLU A 121 -5.58 -5.94 -21.86
C GLU A 121 -5.87 -5.27 -20.51
N CYS A 122 -4.86 -5.15 -19.62
CA CYS A 122 -5.01 -4.37 -18.40
C CYS A 122 -5.41 -2.91 -18.69
N HIS A 123 -4.81 -2.28 -19.71
CA HIS A 123 -5.19 -0.93 -20.15
C HIS A 123 -6.65 -0.88 -20.63
N ARG A 124 -7.11 -1.87 -21.41
CA ARG A 124 -8.50 -1.95 -21.88
C ARG A 124 -9.49 -1.95 -20.72
N VAL A 125 -9.27 -2.84 -19.74
CA VAL A 125 -10.21 -3.05 -18.63
C VAL A 125 -10.14 -1.98 -17.54
N LEU A 126 -9.02 -1.24 -17.41
CA LEU A 126 -8.91 -0.12 -16.47
C LEU A 126 -9.94 0.96 -16.77
N GLU A 127 -10.58 1.50 -15.74
CA GLU A 127 -11.41 2.70 -15.87
C GLU A 127 -10.55 3.94 -16.19
N PRO A 128 -11.09 4.97 -16.85
CA PRO A 128 -10.35 6.21 -17.11
C PRO A 128 -9.87 6.85 -15.80
N GLY A 129 -8.56 7.09 -15.71
CA GLY A 129 -7.87 7.54 -14.50
C GLY A 129 -7.58 6.44 -13.48
N GLY A 130 -7.96 5.17 -13.75
CA GLY A 130 -7.51 4.01 -12.99
C GLY A 130 -5.99 3.86 -13.03
N ARG A 131 -5.42 3.21 -12.03
CA ARG A 131 -3.98 3.03 -11.89
C ARG A 131 -3.54 1.63 -12.25
N MET A 132 -2.35 1.55 -12.83
CA MET A 132 -1.62 0.31 -13.04
C MET A 132 -0.30 0.40 -12.30
N VAL A 133 -0.02 -0.56 -11.43
CA VAL A 133 1.21 -0.68 -10.66
C VAL A 133 1.87 -2.00 -11.05
N VAL A 134 3.04 -1.90 -11.68
CA VAL A 134 3.82 -3.07 -12.12
C VAL A 134 5.10 -3.13 -11.31
N ASN A 135 5.23 -4.17 -10.46
CA ASN A 135 6.44 -4.43 -9.69
C ASN A 135 7.40 -5.29 -10.49
N VAL A 136 8.64 -4.85 -10.66
CA VAL A 136 9.68 -5.58 -11.38
C VAL A 136 11.04 -5.51 -10.70
N ALA A 137 11.80 -6.60 -10.80
CA ALA A 137 13.21 -6.66 -10.43
C ALA A 137 14.10 -6.53 -11.68
N ASN A 138 15.14 -5.69 -11.58
CA ASN A 138 16.21 -5.63 -12.56
C ASN A 138 17.23 -6.74 -12.26
N LEU A 139 16.93 -7.96 -12.65
CA LEU A 139 17.79 -9.10 -12.36
C LEU A 139 19.11 -9.02 -13.13
N GLY A 140 20.19 -9.44 -12.46
CA GLY A 140 21.55 -9.42 -12.99
C GLY A 140 21.76 -10.32 -14.19
N ARG A 141 21.48 -9.83 -15.39
CA ARG A 141 21.79 -10.49 -16.68
C ARG A 141 23.19 -10.09 -17.15
N ARG A 142 23.77 -10.88 -18.02
CA ARG A 142 25.03 -10.54 -18.68
C ARG A 142 24.85 -10.56 -20.19
N PRO A 143 24.89 -9.37 -20.87
CA PRO A 143 25.01 -8.03 -20.28
C PRO A 143 23.76 -7.62 -19.49
N PHE A 144 23.90 -6.66 -18.55
CA PHE A 144 22.79 -6.14 -17.76
C PHE A 144 21.73 -5.50 -18.66
N ARG A 145 20.46 -5.82 -18.38
CA ARG A 145 19.27 -5.21 -19.02
C ARG A 145 18.29 -4.80 -17.94
N SER A 146 17.84 -3.54 -17.98
CA SER A 146 16.86 -3.02 -17.04
C SER A 146 15.45 -3.34 -17.49
N LEU A 147 14.82 -4.35 -16.86
CA LEU A 147 13.42 -4.67 -17.10
C LEU A 147 12.48 -3.50 -16.73
N ALA A 148 12.84 -2.73 -15.69
CA ALA A 148 12.05 -1.56 -15.31
C ALA A 148 11.99 -0.50 -16.45
N CYS A 149 13.09 -0.30 -17.17
CA CYS A 149 13.10 0.60 -18.32
C CYS A 149 12.24 0.05 -19.47
N ASP A 150 12.31 -1.25 -19.73
CA ASP A 150 11.52 -1.87 -20.81
C ASP A 150 10.02 -1.79 -20.48
N VAL A 151 9.61 -2.11 -19.25
CA VAL A 151 8.21 -1.95 -18.82
C VAL A 151 7.75 -0.49 -18.85
N THR A 152 8.62 0.45 -18.48
CA THR A 152 8.32 1.88 -18.61
C THR A 152 8.05 2.26 -20.06
N THR A 153 8.86 1.77 -20.99
CA THR A 153 8.67 1.99 -22.44
C THR A 153 7.36 1.39 -22.93
N ILE A 154 7.04 0.16 -22.52
CA ILE A 154 5.75 -0.48 -22.86
C ILE A 154 4.58 0.39 -22.37
N LEU A 155 4.58 0.78 -21.10
CA LEU A 155 3.48 1.55 -20.51
C LEU A 155 3.32 2.92 -21.16
N GLN A 156 4.41 3.66 -21.33
CA GLN A 156 4.39 5.05 -21.80
C GLN A 156 4.31 5.14 -23.32
N ASP A 157 5.21 4.46 -24.04
CA ASP A 157 5.44 4.71 -25.45
C ASP A 157 4.61 3.79 -26.36
N GLU A 158 4.34 2.53 -25.93
CA GLU A 158 3.55 1.58 -26.70
C GLU A 158 2.06 1.67 -26.36
N LEU A 159 1.71 1.67 -25.06
CA LEU A 159 0.32 1.68 -24.60
C LEU A 159 -0.26 3.09 -24.34
N GLY A 160 0.58 4.13 -24.34
CA GLY A 160 0.14 5.51 -24.16
C GLY A 160 -0.42 5.83 -22.77
N LEU A 161 -0.04 5.07 -21.74
CA LEU A 161 -0.41 5.35 -20.36
C LEU A 161 0.36 6.55 -19.83
N LEU A 162 -0.24 7.31 -18.93
CA LEU A 162 0.41 8.43 -18.25
C LEU A 162 1.22 7.91 -17.08
N LEU A 163 2.54 8.02 -17.14
CA LEU A 163 3.39 7.68 -15.99
C LEU A 163 3.09 8.60 -14.81
N ARG A 164 2.98 8.01 -13.61
CA ARG A 164 2.66 8.73 -12.37
C ARG A 164 3.85 8.82 -11.42
N GLY A 165 4.85 7.98 -11.63
CA GLY A 165 6.08 7.90 -10.86
C GLY A 165 6.60 6.49 -10.77
N GLU A 166 7.67 6.34 -10.01
CA GLU A 166 8.30 5.08 -9.68
C GLU A 166 8.55 5.03 -8.18
N VAL A 167 8.27 3.88 -7.55
CA VAL A 167 8.65 3.62 -6.17
C VAL A 167 9.78 2.61 -6.14
N VAL A 168 10.81 2.90 -5.37
CA VAL A 168 11.89 1.97 -5.05
C VAL A 168 11.46 1.16 -3.82
N TRP A 169 11.12 -0.10 -4.02
CA TRP A 169 10.91 -1.00 -2.90
C TRP A 169 12.24 -1.54 -2.39
N LEU A 170 12.65 -1.12 -1.21
CA LEU A 170 13.80 -1.62 -0.49
C LEU A 170 13.40 -2.85 0.34
N LYS A 171 13.84 -4.04 -0.09
CA LYS A 171 13.49 -5.32 0.55
C LYS A 171 14.12 -5.50 1.92
N GLN A 172 15.38 -5.06 2.08
CA GLN A 172 16.13 -5.16 3.32
C GLN A 172 17.35 -4.24 3.31
N ARG A 173 17.62 -3.60 4.46
CA ARG A 173 18.89 -2.91 4.68
C ARG A 173 19.94 -3.95 5.10
N GLY A 174 21.00 -4.11 4.32
CA GLY A 174 22.17 -4.88 4.71
C GLY A 174 22.42 -6.17 3.92
N SER A 175 22.81 -7.22 4.59
CA SER A 175 23.69 -8.30 4.10
C SER A 175 23.05 -9.47 3.36
N SER A 176 21.75 -9.58 3.22
CA SER A 176 21.10 -10.79 2.74
C SER A 176 20.84 -10.86 1.22
N GLY A 177 21.40 -9.96 0.43
CA GLY A 177 21.41 -10.11 -1.01
C GLY A 177 22.30 -11.30 -1.46
N SER A 178 22.16 -11.74 -2.72
CA SER A 178 23.01 -12.76 -3.34
C SER A 178 24.49 -12.53 -3.00
N CYS A 179 25.20 -13.57 -2.57
CA CYS A 179 26.63 -13.51 -2.23
C CYS A 179 27.56 -13.38 -3.44
N ALA A 180 27.03 -13.16 -4.64
CA ALA A 180 27.83 -12.98 -5.86
C ALA A 180 28.39 -11.57 -5.94
N TRP A 181 29.48 -11.30 -5.21
CA TRP A 181 30.15 -9.98 -5.21
C TRP A 181 31.06 -9.74 -6.42
N GLY A 182 31.22 -10.69 -7.29
CA GLY A 182 32.24 -10.67 -8.33
C GLY A 182 33.64 -10.70 -7.69
N SER A 183 34.47 -9.72 -8.00
CA SER A 183 35.79 -9.58 -7.36
C SER A 183 35.65 -8.88 -5.99
N PHE A 184 35.79 -9.67 -4.91
CA PHE A 184 35.70 -9.13 -3.54
C PHE A 184 36.88 -8.20 -3.23
N LYS A 185 36.60 -6.98 -2.75
CA LYS A 185 37.56 -5.93 -2.43
C LYS A 185 38.51 -5.52 -3.58
N SER A 186 38.16 -5.83 -4.83
CA SER A 186 38.95 -5.49 -6.00
C SER A 186 38.11 -4.75 -7.02
N ALA A 187 38.67 -3.71 -7.62
CA ALA A 187 38.02 -2.96 -8.68
C ALA A 187 37.98 -3.69 -10.03
N THR A 188 38.48 -4.92 -10.11
CA THR A 188 38.55 -5.70 -11.34
C THR A 188 37.17 -6.01 -11.92
N ASN A 189 36.23 -6.46 -11.10
CA ASN A 189 34.86 -6.77 -11.52
C ASN A 189 33.90 -6.85 -10.32
N PRO A 190 33.68 -5.78 -9.55
CA PRO A 190 32.68 -5.80 -8.49
C PRO A 190 31.26 -5.90 -9.08
N VAL A 191 30.38 -6.71 -8.46
CA VAL A 191 28.99 -6.88 -8.87
C VAL A 191 28.07 -6.28 -7.81
N LEU A 192 27.08 -5.51 -8.25
CA LEU A 192 26.05 -4.94 -7.36
C LEU A 192 25.06 -6.04 -6.95
N ARG A 193 24.61 -5.98 -5.70
CA ARG A 193 23.62 -6.91 -5.14
C ARG A 193 22.22 -6.34 -5.28
N ASP A 194 21.27 -7.18 -5.69
CA ASP A 194 19.87 -6.78 -5.88
C ASP A 194 19.14 -6.74 -4.54
N THR A 195 19.02 -5.56 -3.96
CA THR A 195 18.30 -5.32 -2.70
C THR A 195 16.98 -4.58 -2.89
N THR A 196 16.68 -4.18 -4.13
CA THR A 196 15.50 -3.38 -4.45
C THR A 196 14.73 -3.93 -5.64
N GLU A 197 13.45 -3.60 -5.69
CA GLU A 197 12.62 -3.71 -6.89
C GLU A 197 12.00 -2.35 -7.24
N ARG A 198 11.34 -2.27 -8.37
CA ARG A 198 10.72 -1.04 -8.88
C ARG A 198 9.24 -1.24 -9.10
N LEU A 199 8.43 -0.38 -8.49
CA LEU A 199 7.02 -0.29 -8.80
C LEU A 199 6.84 0.88 -9.78
N ILE A 200 6.48 0.56 -11.01
CA ILE A 200 6.20 1.54 -12.05
C ILE A 200 4.71 1.84 -12.02
N ILE A 201 4.36 3.11 -11.85
CA ILE A 201 2.98 3.53 -11.65
C ILE A 201 2.52 4.36 -12.85
N ALA A 202 1.44 3.93 -13.48
CA ALA A 202 0.83 4.61 -14.61
C ALA A 202 -0.69 4.78 -14.43
N SER A 203 -1.31 5.63 -15.23
CA SER A 203 -2.76 5.83 -15.25
C SER A 203 -3.32 5.87 -16.65
N LYS A 204 -4.56 5.38 -16.84
CA LYS A 204 -5.25 5.37 -18.12
C LYS A 204 -5.79 6.75 -18.48
N GLY A 205 -5.11 7.43 -19.39
CA GLY A 205 -5.55 8.64 -20.08
C GLY A 205 -5.83 9.88 -19.23
N ARG A 206 -5.84 9.78 -17.88
CA ARG A 206 -6.17 10.89 -16.96
C ARG A 206 -5.26 10.89 -15.74
N PHE A 207 -5.07 12.06 -15.12
CA PHE A 207 -4.34 12.19 -13.86
C PHE A 207 -5.18 11.81 -12.64
N ASP A 208 -6.48 12.07 -12.68
CA ASP A 208 -7.46 11.77 -11.62
C ASP A 208 -8.44 10.68 -12.07
N ARG A 209 -9.15 10.07 -11.13
CA ARG A 209 -10.26 9.15 -11.45
C ARG A 209 -11.34 9.93 -12.21
N ALA A 210 -11.89 9.34 -13.28
CA ALA A 210 -12.87 9.98 -14.16
C ALA A 210 -14.09 10.53 -13.42
N VAL A 211 -14.55 9.78 -12.41
CA VAL A 211 -15.68 10.15 -11.57
C VAL A 211 -15.15 10.46 -10.16
N ASN A 212 -15.26 11.72 -9.75
CA ASN A 212 -14.83 12.16 -8.41
C ASN A 212 -15.76 11.64 -7.29
N PRO A 213 -15.31 11.60 -6.02
CA PRO A 213 -16.07 11.00 -4.91
C PRO A 213 -17.51 11.53 -4.77
N PRO A 214 -17.82 12.84 -4.85
CA PRO A 214 -19.21 13.31 -4.81
C PRO A 214 -20.10 12.81 -5.95
N LYS A 215 -19.54 12.64 -7.16
CA LYS A 215 -20.29 12.06 -8.28
C LYS A 215 -20.42 10.53 -8.11
N ARG A 216 -19.41 9.87 -7.51
CA ARG A 216 -19.46 8.42 -7.24
C ARG A 216 -20.56 8.09 -6.24
N VAL A 217 -20.70 8.84 -5.14
CA VAL A 217 -21.78 8.67 -4.17
C VAL A 217 -23.16 8.77 -4.86
N LYS A 218 -23.34 9.76 -5.76
CA LYS A 218 -24.61 9.92 -6.50
C LYS A 218 -24.93 8.77 -7.47
N ARG A 219 -23.92 8.03 -7.89
CA ARG A 219 -24.03 6.87 -8.81
C ARG A 219 -23.96 5.52 -8.08
N ASP A 220 -23.99 5.53 -6.75
CA ASP A 220 -23.84 4.33 -5.91
C ASP A 220 -22.55 3.54 -6.22
N LEU A 221 -21.46 4.27 -6.46
CA LEU A 221 -20.14 3.72 -6.74
C LEU A 221 -19.22 3.84 -5.51
N PRO A 222 -18.25 2.94 -5.34
CA PRO A 222 -17.23 3.02 -4.29
C PRO A 222 -16.57 4.41 -4.22
N SER A 223 -16.51 5.02 -3.03
CA SER A 223 -16.04 6.40 -2.85
C SER A 223 -15.27 6.64 -1.54
N VAL A 224 -15.13 5.61 -0.69
CA VAL A 224 -14.51 5.71 0.64
C VAL A 224 -13.05 5.32 0.57
N SER A 225 -12.16 6.26 0.96
CA SER A 225 -10.75 5.96 1.20
C SER A 225 -10.56 5.44 2.61
N THR A 226 -9.74 4.40 2.77
CA THR A 226 -9.50 3.72 4.05
C THR A 226 -8.17 4.10 4.70
N MET A 227 -7.29 4.80 3.98
CA MET A 227 -5.97 5.22 4.44
C MET A 227 -6.06 6.44 5.37
N SER A 228 -5.37 6.38 6.51
CA SER A 228 -5.21 7.52 7.41
C SER A 228 -4.26 8.59 6.84
N SER A 229 -4.26 9.79 7.42
CA SER A 229 -3.36 10.86 6.98
C SER A 229 -1.87 10.50 7.10
N ASP A 230 -1.48 9.84 8.20
CA ASP A 230 -0.09 9.46 8.43
C ASP A 230 0.38 8.38 7.45
N GLU A 231 -0.49 7.41 7.17
CA GLU A 231 -0.22 6.38 6.17
C GLU A 231 -0.14 6.94 4.76
N PHE A 232 -0.99 7.90 4.43
CA PHE A 232 -0.93 8.61 3.15
C PHE A 232 0.40 9.35 2.98
N MET A 233 0.86 10.05 4.02
CA MET A 233 2.16 10.75 4.01
C MET A 233 3.34 9.79 3.84
N GLU A 234 3.28 8.60 4.43
CA GLU A 234 4.29 7.55 4.24
C GLU A 234 4.17 6.88 2.86
N ALA A 235 2.95 6.57 2.43
CA ALA A 235 2.71 5.87 1.17
C ALA A 235 3.02 6.72 -0.08
N THR A 236 3.04 8.05 0.05
CA THR A 236 3.38 8.96 -1.04
C THR A 236 4.88 9.25 -1.17
N LEU A 237 5.73 8.61 -0.37
CA LEU A 237 7.19 8.61 -0.60
C LEU A 237 7.54 7.69 -1.77
N ASP A 238 8.63 8.02 -2.46
CA ASP A 238 9.16 7.26 -3.59
C ASP A 238 10.13 6.13 -3.20
N VAL A 239 10.33 5.91 -1.89
CA VAL A 239 11.09 4.78 -1.33
C VAL A 239 10.26 4.11 -0.26
N TRP A 240 9.96 2.82 -0.45
CA TRP A 240 9.25 2.01 0.53
C TRP A 240 10.16 0.93 1.09
N GLU A 241 10.29 0.89 2.41
CA GLU A 241 10.99 -0.18 3.12
C GLU A 241 9.95 -1.18 3.64
N ILE A 242 9.81 -2.30 2.95
CA ILE A 242 8.85 -3.37 3.27
C ILE A 242 9.60 -4.70 3.24
N GLN A 243 9.46 -5.50 4.31
CA GLN A 243 10.08 -6.82 4.38
C GLN A 243 9.54 -7.75 3.29
N PRO A 244 10.39 -8.53 2.60
CA PRO A 244 9.94 -9.48 1.61
C PRO A 244 9.12 -10.61 2.24
N GLU A 245 8.23 -11.18 1.46
CA GLU A 245 7.47 -12.37 1.85
C GLU A 245 8.38 -13.62 1.84
N SER A 246 8.07 -14.58 2.71
CA SER A 246 8.79 -15.85 2.72
C SER A 246 8.32 -16.76 1.59
N ALA A 247 9.22 -17.04 0.63
CA ALA A 247 8.94 -17.97 -0.47
C ALA A 247 8.50 -19.36 0.02
N THR A 248 9.07 -19.83 1.15
CA THR A 248 8.72 -21.11 1.75
C THR A 248 7.32 -21.10 2.35
N ARG A 249 6.89 -19.98 2.96
CA ARG A 249 5.56 -19.86 3.59
C ARG A 249 4.44 -19.95 2.56
N VAL A 250 4.59 -19.26 1.43
CA VAL A 250 3.54 -19.17 0.40
C VAL A 250 3.76 -20.13 -0.77
N ASN A 251 4.80 -21.00 -0.68
CA ASN A 251 5.16 -21.98 -1.72
C ASN A 251 5.19 -21.39 -3.13
N HIS A 252 5.76 -20.18 -3.25
CA HIS A 252 5.96 -19.47 -4.51
C HIS A 252 7.38 -18.91 -4.56
N PRO A 253 8.08 -19.01 -5.70
CA PRO A 253 9.51 -18.71 -5.78
C PRO A 253 9.88 -17.23 -5.60
N ALA A 254 8.97 -16.31 -5.87
CA ALA A 254 9.23 -14.88 -5.77
C ALA A 254 7.95 -14.08 -5.42
N PRO A 255 7.33 -14.32 -4.25
CA PRO A 255 6.13 -13.59 -3.87
C PRO A 255 6.50 -12.16 -3.43
N PHE A 256 5.76 -11.16 -3.90
CA PHE A 256 5.81 -9.87 -3.25
C PHE A 256 4.90 -9.87 -2.00
N PRO A 257 5.20 -9.07 -0.96
CA PRO A 257 4.47 -9.17 0.30
C PRO A 257 3.07 -8.54 0.20
N VAL A 258 2.13 -9.10 0.97
CA VAL A 258 0.76 -8.56 1.11
C VAL A 258 0.78 -7.08 1.51
N ALA A 259 1.74 -6.66 2.35
CA ALA A 259 1.94 -5.26 2.73
C ALA A 259 2.25 -4.33 1.55
N LEU A 260 2.96 -4.82 0.52
CA LEU A 260 3.26 -4.03 -0.67
C LEU A 260 2.00 -3.84 -1.53
N ALA A 261 1.28 -4.94 -1.81
CA ALA A 261 0.02 -4.90 -2.54
C ALA A 261 -1.00 -4.02 -1.82
N GLY A 262 -1.13 -4.19 -0.51
CA GLY A 262 -2.07 -3.43 0.30
C GLY A 262 -1.81 -1.92 0.28
N ARG A 263 -0.55 -1.50 0.36
CA ARG A 263 -0.21 -0.08 0.24
C ARG A 263 -0.62 0.51 -1.12
N CYS A 264 -0.42 -0.23 -2.20
CA CYS A 264 -0.89 0.16 -3.52
C CYS A 264 -2.42 0.24 -3.59
N ILE A 265 -3.12 -0.76 -3.04
CA ILE A 265 -4.58 -0.84 -3.04
C ILE A 265 -5.19 0.31 -2.27
N GLU A 266 -4.70 0.62 -1.08
CA GLU A 266 -5.20 1.73 -0.27
C GLU A 266 -4.94 3.09 -0.91
N LEU A 267 -3.75 3.27 -1.51
CA LEU A 267 -3.36 4.55 -2.12
C LEU A 267 -4.16 4.86 -3.39
N TYR A 268 -4.56 3.84 -4.16
CA TYR A 268 -5.10 4.02 -5.50
C TYR A 268 -6.52 3.51 -5.72
N SER A 269 -7.19 2.95 -4.70
CA SER A 269 -8.56 2.47 -4.82
C SER A 269 -9.45 2.85 -3.64
N PHE A 270 -10.76 2.87 -3.84
CA PHE A 270 -11.76 3.01 -2.80
C PHE A 270 -12.20 1.64 -2.27
N ALA A 271 -12.70 1.57 -1.03
CA ALA A 271 -13.35 0.37 -0.51
C ALA A 271 -14.52 -0.05 -1.42
N GLY A 272 -14.56 -1.33 -1.82
CA GLY A 272 -15.54 -1.87 -2.77
C GLY A 272 -15.13 -1.78 -4.25
N ASP A 273 -14.02 -1.11 -4.61
CA ASP A 273 -13.49 -1.12 -5.97
C ASP A 273 -13.01 -2.52 -6.39
N LEU A 274 -12.90 -2.75 -7.71
CA LEU A 274 -12.35 -3.97 -8.29
C LEU A 274 -10.86 -3.81 -8.58
N VAL A 275 -10.04 -4.72 -8.07
CA VAL A 275 -8.58 -4.79 -8.26
C VAL A 275 -8.25 -6.00 -9.12
N LEU A 276 -7.39 -5.84 -10.13
CA LEU A 276 -6.95 -6.89 -11.04
C LEU A 276 -5.47 -7.23 -10.81
N ASP A 277 -5.17 -8.54 -10.82
CA ASP A 277 -3.82 -9.06 -11.01
C ASP A 277 -3.80 -10.07 -12.17
N PRO A 278 -3.21 -9.73 -13.34
CA PRO A 278 -3.14 -10.61 -14.50
C PRO A 278 -2.11 -11.76 -14.34
N PHE A 279 -1.30 -11.75 -13.28
CA PHE A 279 -0.31 -12.78 -12.93
C PHE A 279 -0.49 -13.14 -11.45
N MET A 280 -1.65 -13.69 -11.10
CA MET A 280 -2.11 -13.83 -9.70
C MET A 280 -1.18 -14.69 -8.83
N GLY A 281 -0.53 -15.70 -9.40
CA GLY A 281 0.41 -16.57 -8.68
C GLY A 281 -0.15 -17.13 -7.38
N SER A 282 0.49 -16.79 -6.27
CA SER A 282 0.09 -17.23 -4.92
C SER A 282 -1.08 -16.43 -4.30
N GLY A 283 -1.74 -15.54 -5.04
CA GLY A 283 -2.93 -14.82 -4.58
C GLY A 283 -2.67 -13.59 -3.70
N THR A 284 -1.45 -13.06 -3.66
CA THR A 284 -1.08 -11.95 -2.77
C THR A 284 -1.96 -10.72 -2.95
N THR A 285 -2.23 -10.32 -4.20
CA THR A 285 -3.11 -9.19 -4.51
C THR A 285 -4.54 -9.47 -4.06
N GLY A 286 -5.04 -10.70 -4.23
CA GLY A 286 -6.37 -11.11 -3.78
C GLY A 286 -6.51 -11.07 -2.26
N VAL A 287 -5.51 -11.57 -1.51
CA VAL A 287 -5.45 -11.48 -0.04
C VAL A 287 -5.52 -10.01 0.40
N ALA A 288 -4.65 -9.16 -0.17
CA ALA A 288 -4.61 -7.74 0.19
C ALA A 288 -5.93 -7.01 -0.12
N ALA A 289 -6.52 -7.28 -1.29
CA ALA A 289 -7.79 -6.69 -1.69
C ALA A 289 -8.92 -7.08 -0.73
N SER A 290 -9.06 -8.37 -0.42
CA SER A 290 -10.08 -8.89 0.50
C SER A 290 -9.93 -8.30 1.91
N GLN A 291 -8.71 -8.28 2.46
CA GLN A 291 -8.43 -7.70 3.78
C GLN A 291 -8.81 -6.23 3.89
N LEU A 292 -8.74 -5.51 2.78
CA LEU A 292 -8.99 -4.06 2.70
C LEU A 292 -10.41 -3.72 2.22
N GLY A 293 -11.30 -4.71 2.09
CA GLY A 293 -12.68 -4.49 1.64
C GLY A 293 -12.79 -4.10 0.16
N ARG A 294 -11.86 -4.56 -0.68
CA ARG A 294 -11.94 -4.45 -2.15
C ARG A 294 -12.27 -5.81 -2.74
N SER A 295 -12.94 -5.81 -3.89
CA SER A 295 -13.08 -7.03 -4.68
C SER A 295 -11.82 -7.24 -5.53
N PHE A 296 -11.51 -8.48 -5.83
CA PHE A 296 -10.41 -8.81 -6.73
C PHE A 296 -10.89 -9.61 -7.95
N VAL A 297 -10.09 -9.60 -8.99
CA VAL A 297 -10.16 -10.53 -10.11
C VAL A 297 -8.74 -10.85 -10.56
N GLY A 298 -8.47 -12.06 -10.99
CA GLY A 298 -7.12 -12.45 -11.40
C GLY A 298 -7.09 -13.54 -12.44
N PHE A 299 -5.90 -13.73 -13.02
CA PHE A 299 -5.58 -14.79 -13.96
C PHE A 299 -4.29 -15.50 -13.56
N ASP A 300 -4.24 -16.77 -13.80
CA ASP A 300 -3.02 -17.58 -13.83
C ASP A 300 -3.19 -18.71 -14.83
N THR A 301 -2.11 -19.09 -15.50
CA THR A 301 -2.13 -20.20 -16.45
C THR A 301 -2.08 -21.57 -15.78
N ASP A 302 -1.64 -21.63 -14.52
CA ASP A 302 -1.50 -22.86 -13.75
C ASP A 302 -2.70 -23.07 -12.81
N GLU A 303 -3.48 -24.11 -13.09
CA GLU A 303 -4.66 -24.48 -12.29
C GLU A 303 -4.30 -24.78 -10.81
N VAL A 304 -3.09 -25.30 -10.55
CA VAL A 304 -2.63 -25.60 -9.19
C VAL A 304 -2.34 -24.31 -8.43
N TYR A 305 -1.76 -23.30 -9.09
CA TYR A 305 -1.59 -21.98 -8.48
C TYR A 305 -2.93 -21.31 -8.22
N VAL A 306 -3.88 -21.38 -9.15
CA VAL A 306 -5.24 -20.83 -8.96
C VAL A 306 -5.94 -21.45 -7.74
N ALA A 307 -5.90 -22.78 -7.62
CA ALA A 307 -6.51 -23.48 -6.49
C ALA A 307 -5.88 -23.04 -5.14
N ARG A 308 -4.55 -23.00 -5.07
CA ARG A 308 -3.81 -22.56 -3.88
C ARG A 308 -4.04 -21.09 -3.54
N ALA A 309 -4.11 -20.23 -4.55
CA ALA A 309 -4.41 -18.80 -4.35
C ALA A 309 -5.80 -18.60 -3.74
N LEU A 310 -6.80 -19.32 -4.25
CA LEU A 310 -8.17 -19.27 -3.71
C LEU A 310 -8.24 -19.79 -2.26
N GLU A 311 -7.55 -20.89 -1.95
CA GLU A 311 -7.43 -21.43 -0.59
C GLU A 311 -6.76 -20.39 0.34
N ARG A 312 -5.63 -19.84 -0.06
CA ARG A 312 -4.93 -18.80 0.70
C ARG A 312 -5.78 -17.55 0.92
N ILE A 313 -6.51 -17.09 -0.10
CA ILE A 313 -7.38 -15.91 0.02
C ILE A 313 -8.54 -16.23 0.99
N ALA A 314 -9.10 -17.43 0.97
CA ALA A 314 -10.13 -17.84 1.92
C ALA A 314 -9.60 -17.85 3.36
N ASP A 315 -8.39 -18.36 3.57
CA ASP A 315 -7.78 -18.46 4.90
C ASP A 315 -7.27 -17.10 5.43
N GLU A 316 -6.55 -16.33 4.61
CA GLU A 316 -5.91 -15.08 5.04
C GLU A 316 -6.78 -13.84 4.80
N GLY A 317 -7.69 -13.86 3.80
CA GLY A 317 -8.56 -12.74 3.42
C GLY A 317 -9.90 -12.71 4.13
N GLY A 318 -10.46 -13.88 4.49
CA GLY A 318 -11.84 -14.02 5.01
C GLY A 318 -12.00 -13.74 6.51
N GLU A 319 -10.97 -13.93 7.32
CA GLU A 319 -11.05 -13.74 8.78
C GLU A 319 -11.31 -12.29 9.22
N ARG A 320 -11.20 -11.32 8.30
CA ARG A 320 -11.28 -9.89 8.62
C ARG A 320 -12.43 -9.13 7.96
N GLU A 321 -13.23 -9.78 7.14
CA GLU A 321 -14.41 -9.16 6.50
C GLU A 321 -15.49 -8.77 7.53
N GLN A 322 -15.47 -9.41 8.72
CA GLN A 322 -16.42 -9.15 9.80
C GLN A 322 -15.88 -8.24 10.92
N THR A 323 -14.59 -7.95 10.94
CA THR A 323 -14.04 -7.04 11.95
C THR A 323 -14.16 -5.61 11.46
N ASP A 324 -15.16 -4.97 11.98
CA ASP A 324 -15.32 -3.54 12.19
C ASP A 324 -14.66 -2.61 11.13
N ARG A 325 -15.47 -2.06 10.24
CA ARG A 325 -15.07 -1.04 9.24
C ARG A 325 -14.62 0.29 9.88
N ARG A 326 -14.61 0.35 11.22
CA ARG A 326 -14.15 1.53 11.96
C ARG A 326 -12.65 1.71 11.76
N SER A 327 -12.20 2.95 11.64
CA SER A 327 -10.78 3.23 11.67
C SER A 327 -10.20 2.83 13.04
N ILE A 328 -8.89 2.52 13.09
CA ILE A 328 -8.22 2.29 14.39
C ILE A 328 -8.46 3.44 15.34
N ARG A 329 -8.51 4.65 14.80
CA ARG A 329 -8.77 5.86 15.56
C ARG A 329 -10.14 5.81 16.23
N ASP A 330 -11.18 5.42 15.49
CA ASP A 330 -12.55 5.31 16.02
C ASP A 330 -12.64 4.24 17.10
N ILE A 331 -11.95 3.09 16.89
CA ILE A 331 -11.88 2.00 17.88
C ILE A 331 -11.18 2.47 19.16
N VAL A 332 -10.03 3.13 19.05
CA VAL A 332 -9.28 3.64 20.20
C VAL A 332 -10.08 4.72 20.92
N GLU A 333 -10.76 5.61 20.19
CA GLU A 333 -11.62 6.66 20.75
C GLU A 333 -12.79 6.05 21.54
N GLU A 334 -13.44 5.02 21.02
CA GLU A 334 -14.50 4.28 21.72
C GLU A 334 -13.96 3.58 22.97
N LEU A 335 -12.86 2.82 22.87
CA LEU A 335 -12.24 2.15 24.01
C LEU A 335 -11.85 3.14 25.14
N LEU A 336 -11.31 4.28 24.79
CA LEU A 336 -10.99 5.33 25.75
C LEU A 336 -12.25 5.95 26.35
N THR A 337 -13.27 6.21 25.57
CA THR A 337 -14.56 6.75 26.05
C THR A 337 -15.22 5.79 27.02
N ASP A 338 -15.27 4.50 26.68
CA ASP A 338 -15.82 3.42 27.54
C ASP A 338 -15.00 3.22 28.82
N ALA A 339 -13.71 3.57 28.80
CA ALA A 339 -12.85 3.57 29.98
C ALA A 339 -12.97 4.85 30.83
N GLY A 340 -13.88 5.78 30.46
CA GLY A 340 -14.22 6.98 31.21
C GLY A 340 -13.34 8.21 30.89
N PHE A 341 -12.69 8.23 29.73
CA PHE A 341 -12.01 9.43 29.25
C PHE A 341 -13.01 10.33 28.51
N THR A 342 -13.06 11.60 28.91
CA THR A 342 -14.04 12.59 28.41
C THR A 342 -13.46 13.57 27.40
N LYS A 343 -12.12 13.65 27.32
CA LYS A 343 -11.42 14.50 26.37
C LYS A 343 -10.26 13.75 25.77
N ILE A 344 -10.13 13.78 24.44
CA ILE A 344 -9.03 13.17 23.68
C ILE A 344 -8.42 14.22 22.75
N ASP A 345 -7.13 14.50 22.90
CA ASP A 345 -6.36 15.35 22.01
C ASP A 345 -5.45 14.45 21.14
N TRP A 346 -5.65 14.51 19.85
CA TRP A 346 -4.84 13.77 18.87
C TRP A 346 -3.61 14.58 18.44
N ASN A 347 -2.53 13.90 18.08
CA ASN A 347 -1.25 14.50 17.69
C ASN A 347 -0.71 15.47 18.77
N THR A 348 -0.66 14.96 20.02
CA THR A 348 -0.25 15.75 21.18
C THR A 348 1.26 15.97 21.18
N ARG A 349 1.67 17.25 21.21
CA ARG A 349 3.08 17.60 21.29
C ARG A 349 3.68 17.21 22.64
N ILE A 350 4.73 16.40 22.60
CA ILE A 350 5.51 15.98 23.76
C ILE A 350 6.75 16.87 23.90
N LEU A 351 7.49 17.03 22.80
CA LEU A 351 8.64 17.92 22.66
C LEU A 351 8.57 18.65 21.32
N THR A 352 9.41 19.65 21.11
CA THR A 352 9.54 20.29 19.80
C THR A 352 10.02 19.28 18.76
N GLY A 353 9.19 19.03 17.76
CA GLY A 353 9.47 18.04 16.70
C GLY A 353 9.19 16.58 17.09
N PHE A 354 8.51 16.35 18.22
CA PHE A 354 8.14 15.00 18.65
C PHE A 354 6.72 15.03 19.26
N ASP A 355 5.77 14.43 18.55
CA ASP A 355 4.38 14.35 18.94
C ASP A 355 4.01 12.89 19.26
N ALA A 356 3.18 12.65 20.27
CA ALA A 356 2.53 11.37 20.52
C ALA A 356 1.25 11.25 19.68
N THR A 357 0.76 10.02 19.47
CA THR A 357 -0.50 9.79 18.76
C THR A 357 -1.64 10.52 19.45
N GLY A 358 -1.68 10.51 20.79
CA GLY A 358 -2.64 11.32 21.51
C GLY A 358 -2.46 11.29 23.04
N ARG A 359 -3.31 12.09 23.67
CA ARG A 359 -3.47 12.18 25.11
C ARG A 359 -4.95 12.21 25.45
N ALA A 360 -5.35 11.50 26.50
CA ALA A 360 -6.73 11.44 26.95
C ALA A 360 -6.85 11.81 28.42
N TRP A 361 -7.92 12.52 28.81
CA TRP A 361 -8.20 12.99 30.14
C TRP A 361 -9.54 12.50 30.66
N ARG A 362 -9.61 12.20 31.94
CA ARG A 362 -10.85 11.97 32.70
C ARG A 362 -11.35 13.27 33.30
N GLU A 363 -12.57 13.24 33.86
CA GLU A 363 -13.17 14.37 34.58
C GLU A 363 -12.34 14.83 35.80
N ASP A 364 -11.67 13.92 36.48
CA ASP A 364 -10.80 14.18 37.61
C ASP A 364 -9.42 14.78 37.22
N GLN A 365 -9.25 15.14 35.96
CA GLN A 365 -8.01 15.65 35.35
C GLN A 365 -6.86 14.59 35.28
N SER A 366 -7.09 13.36 35.66
CA SER A 366 -6.11 12.31 35.40
C SER A 366 -5.98 12.06 33.90
N SER A 367 -4.75 11.83 33.41
CA SER A 367 -4.48 11.69 31.98
C SER A 367 -3.58 10.49 31.67
N ILE A 368 -3.66 10.06 30.43
CA ILE A 368 -2.76 9.09 29.81
C ILE A 368 -2.22 9.64 28.51
N VAL A 369 -1.02 9.21 28.14
CA VAL A 369 -0.49 9.34 26.78
C VAL A 369 -0.67 8.02 26.06
N PHE A 370 -1.01 8.04 24.79
CA PHE A 370 -1.14 6.82 24.02
C PHE A 370 -0.48 6.90 22.65
N GLU A 371 -0.02 5.75 22.16
CA GLU A 371 0.51 5.55 20.82
C GLU A 371 -0.28 4.46 20.11
N ILE A 372 -0.55 4.66 18.83
CA ILE A 372 -1.10 3.62 17.94
C ILE A 372 0.03 3.10 17.07
N VAL A 373 0.26 1.79 17.10
CA VAL A 373 1.33 1.13 16.36
C VAL A 373 0.74 0.10 15.40
N GLY A 374 0.79 0.41 14.11
CA GLY A 374 0.27 -0.47 13.07
C GLY A 374 -1.24 -0.39 12.88
N GLY A 375 -1.82 -1.45 12.33
CA GLY A 375 -3.21 -1.58 11.96
C GLY A 375 -3.81 -2.94 12.27
N LEU A 376 -5.05 -3.16 11.88
CA LEU A 376 -5.80 -4.41 12.09
C LEU A 376 -5.53 -5.47 11.01
N THR A 377 -4.64 -5.20 10.04
CA THR A 377 -4.39 -6.09 8.91
C THR A 377 -2.94 -6.54 8.83
N SER A 378 -2.67 -7.64 8.14
CA SER A 378 -1.30 -8.10 7.83
C SER A 378 -0.49 -7.06 7.03
N VAL A 379 -1.18 -6.14 6.39
CA VAL A 379 -0.61 -4.96 5.69
C VAL A 379 -0.06 -3.95 6.70
N ARG A 380 -0.61 -3.94 7.92
CA ARG A 380 -0.24 -3.06 9.02
C ARG A 380 0.05 -3.89 10.29
N PRO A 381 1.10 -4.69 10.29
CA PRO A 381 1.27 -5.78 11.26
C PRO A 381 1.58 -5.34 12.70
N GLY A 382 1.52 -4.07 13.03
CA GLY A 382 1.71 -3.59 14.40
C GLY A 382 3.08 -3.96 14.99
N LEU A 383 3.08 -4.30 16.27
CA LEU A 383 4.30 -4.69 17.01
C LEU A 383 4.84 -6.06 16.61
N SER A 384 4.12 -6.85 15.84
CA SER A 384 4.63 -8.13 15.29
C SER A 384 5.80 -7.91 14.33
N ARG A 385 5.95 -6.72 13.79
CA ARG A 385 7.05 -6.34 12.91
C ARG A 385 8.20 -5.70 13.69
N GLY A 386 9.40 -6.25 13.56
CA GLY A 386 10.55 -5.88 14.37
C GLY A 386 10.96 -4.40 14.30
N ASP A 387 10.89 -3.76 13.14
CA ASP A 387 11.19 -2.33 12.99
C ASP A 387 10.14 -1.44 13.68
N MET A 388 8.86 -1.79 13.60
CA MET A 388 7.79 -1.11 14.33
C MET A 388 7.91 -1.29 15.83
N LEU A 389 8.26 -2.51 16.28
CA LEU A 389 8.53 -2.81 17.67
C LEU A 389 9.65 -1.91 18.24
N TRP A 390 10.81 -1.87 17.59
CA TRP A 390 11.94 -1.06 18.08
C TRP A 390 11.66 0.44 17.99
N ARG A 391 10.92 0.88 16.98
CA ARG A 391 10.47 2.28 16.89
C ARG A 391 9.53 2.63 18.04
N ALA A 392 8.56 1.76 18.36
CA ALA A 392 7.62 1.97 19.45
C ALA A 392 8.34 2.02 20.82
N ILE A 393 9.28 1.10 21.07
CA ILE A 393 10.10 1.10 22.30
C ILE A 393 10.94 2.39 22.41
N GLY A 394 11.58 2.82 21.32
CA GLY A 394 12.35 4.06 21.29
C GLY A 394 11.50 5.29 21.57
N ARG A 395 10.31 5.39 21.00
CA ARG A 395 9.35 6.47 21.26
C ARG A 395 8.85 6.43 22.69
N ALA A 396 8.51 5.25 23.21
CA ALA A 396 8.07 5.05 24.59
C ALA A 396 9.11 5.50 25.60
N ALA A 397 10.39 5.22 25.35
CA ALA A 397 11.49 5.67 26.19
C ALA A 397 11.57 7.21 26.30
N VAL A 398 11.33 7.92 25.19
CA VAL A 398 11.29 9.39 25.20
C VAL A 398 10.05 9.91 25.94
N ILE A 399 8.87 9.36 25.63
CA ILE A 399 7.60 9.79 26.24
C ILE A 399 7.64 9.59 27.75
N SER A 400 8.10 8.44 28.23
CA SER A 400 8.16 8.13 29.67
C SER A 400 9.11 9.03 30.46
N GLN A 401 10.15 9.57 29.82
CA GLN A 401 11.07 10.53 30.46
C GLN A 401 10.47 11.95 30.55
N VAL A 402 9.55 12.30 29.67
CA VAL A 402 8.94 13.64 29.62
C VAL A 402 7.61 13.67 30.37
N CYS A 403 6.82 12.61 30.24
CA CYS A 403 5.49 12.48 30.83
C CYS A 403 5.55 11.53 32.06
N THR A 404 6.32 11.91 33.10
CA THR A 404 6.62 11.06 34.27
C THR A 404 5.41 10.71 35.10
N ASP A 405 4.38 11.55 35.10
CA ASP A 405 3.18 11.40 35.92
C ASP A 405 2.01 10.73 35.16
N GLU A 406 2.25 10.38 33.89
CA GLU A 406 1.23 9.81 33.01
C GLU A 406 1.58 8.37 32.60
N LYS A 407 0.58 7.53 32.49
CA LYS A 407 0.74 6.18 31.91
C LYS A 407 0.81 6.28 30.41
N LEU A 408 1.82 5.62 29.78
CA LEU A 408 1.87 5.41 28.36
C LEU A 408 1.21 4.07 28.00
N ILE A 409 0.21 4.09 27.13
CA ILE A 409 -0.48 2.90 26.63
C ILE A 409 -0.24 2.77 25.13
N LEU A 410 0.12 1.58 24.66
CA LEU A 410 0.22 1.28 23.23
C LEU A 410 -1.02 0.52 22.77
N PHE A 411 -1.62 0.97 21.65
CA PHE A 411 -2.65 0.25 20.91
C PHE A 411 -2.02 -0.35 19.66
N THR A 412 -2.23 -1.64 19.41
CA THR A 412 -1.63 -2.33 18.26
C THR A 412 -2.58 -3.38 17.70
N GLY A 413 -2.53 -3.63 16.38
CA GLY A 413 -3.29 -4.70 15.71
C GLY A 413 -2.54 -6.02 15.62
N GLY A 414 -1.43 -6.20 16.33
CA GLY A 414 -0.68 -7.46 16.36
C GLY A 414 0.49 -7.42 17.33
N LEU A 415 0.60 -8.49 18.10
CA LEU A 415 1.69 -8.73 19.03
C LEU A 415 2.76 -9.63 18.40
N PRO A 416 4.03 -9.52 18.82
CA PRO A 416 5.09 -10.37 18.31
C PRO A 416 4.94 -11.81 18.82
N GLU A 417 4.81 -12.76 17.89
CA GLU A 417 4.75 -14.20 18.20
C GLU A 417 6.12 -14.79 18.55
N LYS A 418 7.22 -14.14 18.16
CA LYS A 418 8.57 -14.66 18.37
C LYS A 418 9.11 -14.28 19.74
N LEU A 419 9.75 -15.24 20.41
CA LEU A 419 10.38 -15.10 21.73
C LEU A 419 11.25 -13.86 21.89
N SER A 420 12.02 -13.46 20.86
CA SER A 420 12.89 -12.27 20.92
C SER A 420 12.11 -10.96 21.04
N GLY A 421 11.01 -10.81 20.33
CA GLY A 421 10.15 -9.61 20.40
C GLY A 421 9.36 -9.55 21.69
N GLY A 422 8.80 -10.68 22.14
CA GLY A 422 8.09 -10.80 23.42
C GLY A 422 9.00 -10.51 24.61
N ASN A 423 10.23 -11.01 24.60
CA ASN A 423 11.22 -10.74 25.66
C ASN A 423 11.59 -9.24 25.73
N ALA A 424 11.76 -8.57 24.58
CA ALA A 424 12.03 -7.12 24.56
C ALA A 424 10.87 -6.33 25.17
N LEU A 425 9.63 -6.66 24.82
CA LEU A 425 8.44 -6.02 25.41
C LEU A 425 8.35 -6.26 26.90
N ALA A 426 8.59 -7.48 27.37
CA ALA A 426 8.55 -7.81 28.80
C ALA A 426 9.52 -6.98 29.67
N THR A 427 10.58 -6.41 29.08
CA THR A 427 11.53 -5.55 29.80
C THR A 427 11.09 -4.10 29.92
N VAL A 428 10.13 -3.65 29.13
CA VAL A 428 9.71 -2.23 29.03
C VAL A 428 8.22 -2.02 29.30
N VAL A 429 7.43 -3.10 29.46
CA VAL A 429 5.99 -3.06 29.71
C VAL A 429 5.67 -3.52 31.11
N GLY A 430 4.97 -2.70 31.88
CA GLY A 430 4.52 -2.99 33.24
C GLY A 430 4.44 -1.75 34.11
N THR A 431 4.00 -1.95 35.36
CA THR A 431 3.85 -0.87 36.33
C THR A 431 5.22 -0.24 36.64
N GLY A 432 5.32 1.08 36.44
CA GLY A 432 6.55 1.84 36.63
C GLY A 432 7.60 1.70 35.52
N LEU A 433 7.29 1.00 34.45
CA LEU A 433 8.13 0.90 33.26
C LEU A 433 7.70 1.92 32.18
N ALA A 434 8.50 2.01 31.12
CA ALA A 434 8.29 2.99 30.04
C ALA A 434 6.91 2.88 29.33
N ILE A 435 6.34 1.69 29.30
CA ILE A 435 5.01 1.40 28.75
C ILE A 435 4.18 0.78 29.86
N ALA A 436 3.07 1.43 30.22
CA ALA A 436 2.19 0.91 31.28
C ALA A 436 1.43 -0.34 30.84
N GLY A 437 1.13 -0.46 29.56
CA GLY A 437 0.50 -1.64 28.98
C GLY A 437 0.29 -1.54 27.48
N ILE A 438 -0.03 -2.68 26.89
CA ILE A 438 -0.33 -2.81 25.46
C ILE A 438 -1.73 -3.39 25.29
N ILE A 439 -2.50 -2.80 24.41
CA ILE A 439 -3.85 -3.23 24.03
C ILE A 439 -3.79 -3.79 22.62
N ASP A 440 -4.10 -5.07 22.46
CA ASP A 440 -4.31 -5.67 21.15
C ASP A 440 -5.73 -5.36 20.66
N ILE A 441 -5.81 -4.45 19.69
CA ILE A 441 -7.08 -4.05 19.10
C ILE A 441 -7.57 -5.04 18.02
N ALA A 442 -6.82 -6.08 17.70
CA ALA A 442 -7.31 -7.20 16.89
C ALA A 442 -8.26 -8.09 17.70
N ASP A 443 -8.14 -8.08 19.03
CA ASP A 443 -9.05 -8.78 19.94
C ASP A 443 -9.92 -7.78 20.71
N LEU A 444 -10.95 -7.28 20.05
CA LEU A 444 -11.90 -6.31 20.63
C LEU A 444 -12.72 -6.90 21.79
N ALA A 445 -12.78 -8.21 21.93
CA ALA A 445 -13.50 -8.84 23.03
C ALA A 445 -12.79 -8.66 24.37
N THR A 446 -11.44 -8.72 24.38
CA THR A 446 -10.63 -8.57 25.58
C THR A 446 -10.05 -7.17 25.78
N ALA A 447 -9.96 -6.36 24.74
CA ALA A 447 -9.36 -5.03 24.79
C ALA A 447 -9.94 -4.08 25.86
N PRO A 448 -11.29 -4.00 26.08
CA PRO A 448 -11.84 -3.11 27.10
C PRO A 448 -11.48 -3.53 28.53
N GLU A 449 -11.40 -4.84 28.81
CA GLU A 449 -11.01 -5.37 30.09
C GLU A 449 -9.51 -5.15 30.35
N ALA A 450 -8.68 -5.44 29.36
CA ALA A 450 -7.25 -5.20 29.41
C ALA A 450 -6.92 -3.72 29.69
N LEU A 451 -7.62 -2.80 29.01
CA LEU A 451 -7.45 -1.35 29.23
C LEU A 451 -7.80 -0.96 30.68
N ARG A 452 -8.94 -1.43 31.19
CA ARG A 452 -9.34 -1.15 32.59
C ARG A 452 -8.34 -1.71 33.60
N HIS A 453 -7.80 -2.88 33.32
CA HIS A 453 -6.79 -3.53 34.18
C HIS A 453 -5.51 -2.71 34.27
N ILE A 454 -4.98 -2.24 33.14
CA ILE A 454 -3.81 -1.36 33.07
C ILE A 454 -4.06 -0.04 33.80
N LEU A 455 -5.23 0.56 33.64
CA LEU A 455 -5.59 1.83 34.26
C LEU A 455 -5.68 1.70 35.80
N ASN A 456 -6.20 0.60 36.31
CA ASN A 456 -6.36 0.35 37.74
C ASN A 456 -5.08 -0.12 38.45
N GLY A 457 -3.99 -0.36 37.71
CA GLY A 457 -2.70 -0.75 38.27
C GLY A 457 -2.68 -2.17 38.84
N SER A 458 -3.64 -3.03 38.48
CA SER A 458 -3.61 -4.44 38.78
C SER A 458 -2.72 -5.16 37.75
N VAL A 459 -1.69 -5.85 38.17
CA VAL A 459 -0.82 -6.70 37.33
C VAL A 459 -1.34 -8.12 37.34
#